data_efcbb608f33ed077b5f0c404e2dd7759
#
_entry.id   efcbb608f33ed077b5f0c404e2dd7759
#
_cell.length_a   1.000
_cell.length_b   1.000
_cell.length_c   1.000
_cell.angle_alpha   90.00
_cell.angle_beta   90.00
_cell.angle_gamma   90.00
#
_symmetry.space_group_name_H-M   'P 1'
#
loop_
_entity.id
_entity.type
_entity.pdbx_description
1 polymer ?
#
loop_
_entity_poly.entity_id
_entity_poly.type
_entity_poly.pdbx_seq_one_letter_code
_entity_poly.pdbx_strand_id
1 'polypeptide(L)'
;VEEPTVDLSKPFAMLATLLDADPYLGRCLIGRVINGSAKVNDQVKSINLSGSQIETGRLTKLFTFRGADRVPVDQVTAGDIICIAGLAVTSVADTICNPEVSEPLISTPIDPPTMSVTITVNDSPFAGTDGNRVTSTLIRERLLAEAETNVAITFEENDQKDAFEIGGRGELQIGVLIEQMRREGFELSVSRPRVLYKVSENGARTEPIEEVIIDVDDEYTSTVVDGMNQRKAEMQDMRSSGAGKTRLTFLAPSR
;
A
#
# COMPACT_ATOMS: atom_id res chain seq x y z
N VAL A 1 -11.61 2.09 -26.94
CA VAL A 1 -11.86 2.06 -25.48
C VAL A 1 -13.08 2.93 -25.25
N GLU A 2 -14.08 2.41 -24.54
CA GLU A 2 -15.27 3.17 -24.18
C GLU A 2 -14.90 4.31 -23.22
N GLU A 3 -15.60 5.44 -23.39
CA GLU A 3 -15.44 6.59 -22.52
C GLU A 3 -15.93 6.25 -21.10
N PRO A 4 -15.23 6.66 -20.03
CA PRO A 4 -15.67 6.38 -18.67
C PRO A 4 -16.99 7.07 -18.36
N THR A 5 -17.91 6.36 -17.71
CA THR A 5 -19.15 6.94 -17.20
C THR A 5 -18.82 7.97 -16.12
N VAL A 6 -19.24 9.21 -16.32
CA VAL A 6 -18.98 10.33 -15.41
C VAL A 6 -20.26 11.11 -15.13
N ASP A 7 -20.35 11.72 -13.95
CA ASP A 7 -21.48 12.58 -13.58
C ASP A 7 -20.96 13.96 -13.17
N LEU A 8 -21.07 14.91 -14.09
CA LEU A 8 -20.66 16.30 -13.89
C LEU A 8 -21.63 17.11 -13.02
N SER A 9 -22.85 16.62 -12.82
CA SER A 9 -23.89 17.32 -12.06
C SER A 9 -23.76 17.13 -10.54
N LYS A 10 -23.04 16.08 -10.11
CA LYS A 10 -22.79 15.79 -8.70
C LYS A 10 -21.65 16.65 -8.14
N PRO A 11 -21.61 16.85 -6.80
CA PRO A 11 -20.47 17.47 -6.14
C PRO A 11 -19.17 16.71 -6.43
N PHE A 12 -18.05 17.43 -6.43
CA PHE A 12 -16.73 16.84 -6.63
C PHE A 12 -16.47 15.67 -5.66
N ALA A 13 -16.03 14.56 -6.22
CA ALA A 13 -15.54 13.41 -5.49
C ALA A 13 -14.46 12.67 -6.29
N MET A 14 -13.34 12.39 -5.65
CA MET A 14 -12.16 11.69 -6.16
C MET A 14 -11.80 10.55 -5.22
N LEU A 15 -11.45 9.39 -5.78
CA LEU A 15 -10.85 8.29 -5.02
C LEU A 15 -9.34 8.38 -5.09
N ALA A 16 -8.67 8.46 -3.94
CA ALA A 16 -7.22 8.39 -3.86
C ALA A 16 -6.75 6.94 -4.07
N THR A 17 -5.92 6.72 -5.10
CA THR A 17 -5.40 5.39 -5.46
C THR A 17 -3.92 5.23 -5.24
N LEU A 18 -3.17 6.35 -5.26
CA LEU A 18 -1.74 6.38 -5.02
C LEU A 18 -1.40 7.58 -4.12
N LEU A 19 -0.39 7.40 -3.31
CA LEU A 19 0.24 8.44 -2.52
C LEU A 19 1.69 8.60 -2.97
N ASP A 20 2.10 9.83 -3.19
CA ASP A 20 3.46 10.19 -3.56
C ASP A 20 3.96 11.32 -2.65
N ALA A 21 5.26 11.45 -2.50
CA ALA A 21 5.90 12.50 -1.73
C ALA A 21 6.73 13.39 -2.67
N ASP A 22 6.29 14.63 -2.83
CA ASP A 22 7.03 15.64 -3.59
C ASP A 22 7.89 16.48 -2.63
N PRO A 23 9.18 16.73 -2.92
CA PRO A 23 10.07 17.48 -2.05
C PRO A 23 9.60 18.92 -1.74
N TYR A 24 8.79 19.52 -2.64
CA TYR A 24 8.32 20.90 -2.52
C TYR A 24 6.85 21.02 -2.13
N LEU A 25 6.04 20.04 -2.52
CA LEU A 25 4.59 20.04 -2.30
C LEU A 25 4.16 19.18 -1.11
N GLY A 26 5.08 18.33 -0.62
CA GLY A 26 4.76 17.36 0.41
C GLY A 26 3.95 16.18 -0.13
N ARG A 27 2.93 15.77 0.60
CA ARG A 27 2.06 14.65 0.21
C ARG A 27 1.22 15.01 -1.01
N CYS A 28 1.27 14.15 -2.01
CA CYS A 28 0.54 14.26 -3.27
C CYS A 28 -0.33 13.02 -3.45
N LEU A 29 -1.64 13.21 -3.50
CA LEU A 29 -2.61 12.14 -3.71
C LEU A 29 -2.99 12.07 -5.19
N ILE A 30 -2.86 10.89 -5.77
CA ILE A 30 -3.19 10.63 -7.16
C ILE A 30 -4.42 9.75 -7.22
N GLY A 31 -5.35 10.09 -8.11
CA GLY A 31 -6.56 9.31 -8.28
C GLY A 31 -7.42 9.82 -9.42
N ARG A 32 -8.53 9.15 -9.62
CA ARG A 32 -9.51 9.54 -10.64
C ARG A 32 -10.63 10.37 -10.01
N VAL A 33 -10.98 11.45 -10.67
CA VAL A 33 -12.20 12.20 -10.36
C VAL A 33 -13.40 11.40 -10.87
N ILE A 34 -14.27 11.00 -9.96
CA ILE A 34 -15.45 10.18 -10.26
C ILE A 34 -16.65 11.08 -10.57
N ASN A 35 -16.84 12.14 -9.80
CA ASN A 35 -17.97 13.07 -9.95
C ASN A 35 -17.50 14.52 -9.95
N GLY A 36 -18.27 15.37 -10.62
CA GLY A 36 -18.18 16.82 -10.54
C GLY A 36 -16.90 17.45 -11.08
N SER A 37 -16.55 18.57 -10.51
CA SER A 37 -15.33 19.32 -10.84
C SER A 37 -14.76 20.03 -9.62
N ALA A 38 -13.46 20.32 -9.63
CA ALA A 38 -12.78 21.07 -8.58
C ALA A 38 -11.78 22.05 -9.17
N LYS A 39 -11.50 23.13 -8.43
CA LYS A 39 -10.53 24.18 -8.77
C LYS A 39 -9.48 24.31 -7.69
N VAL A 40 -8.36 24.91 -8.04
CA VAL A 40 -7.35 25.32 -7.08
C VAL A 40 -7.97 26.26 -6.04
N ASN A 41 -7.65 26.05 -4.76
CA ASN A 41 -8.18 26.70 -3.56
C ASN A 41 -9.60 26.28 -3.14
N ASP A 42 -10.26 25.36 -3.83
CA ASP A 42 -11.51 24.80 -3.35
C ASP A 42 -11.32 24.10 -2.01
N GLN A 43 -12.31 24.26 -1.12
CA GLN A 43 -12.37 23.56 0.15
C GLN A 43 -12.86 22.12 -0.10
N VAL A 44 -12.12 21.18 0.43
CA VAL A 44 -12.43 19.76 0.36
C VAL A 44 -12.33 19.12 1.72
N LYS A 45 -12.96 17.97 1.87
CA LYS A 45 -12.73 17.05 2.99
C LYS A 45 -12.35 15.69 2.49
N SER A 46 -11.73 14.91 3.34
CA SER A 46 -11.52 13.48 3.10
C SER A 46 -12.35 12.65 4.07
N ILE A 47 -12.89 11.55 3.56
CA ILE A 47 -13.67 10.56 4.29
C ILE A 47 -13.10 9.17 4.02
N ASN A 48 -13.05 8.34 5.06
CA ASN A 48 -12.60 6.96 4.92
C ASN A 48 -13.75 6.04 4.45
N LEU A 49 -13.44 4.76 4.24
CA LEU A 49 -14.41 3.76 3.80
C LEU A 49 -15.62 3.58 4.74
N SER A 50 -15.48 3.89 6.04
CA SER A 50 -16.59 3.85 6.99
C SER A 50 -17.47 5.11 6.97
N GLY A 51 -17.14 6.10 6.12
CA GLY A 51 -17.83 7.38 6.05
C GLY A 51 -17.39 8.40 7.11
N SER A 52 -16.39 8.06 7.94
CA SER A 52 -15.87 8.99 8.93
C SER A 52 -14.96 10.04 8.28
N GLN A 53 -15.14 11.30 8.66
CA GLN A 53 -14.29 12.38 8.17
C GLN A 53 -12.89 12.28 8.80
N ILE A 54 -11.86 12.36 7.95
CA ILE A 54 -10.45 12.31 8.35
C ILE A 54 -9.91 13.72 8.57
N GLU A 55 -10.00 14.56 7.52
CA GLU A 55 -9.54 15.94 7.58
C GLU A 55 -10.35 16.85 6.65
N THR A 56 -10.16 18.14 6.82
CA THR A 56 -10.65 19.18 5.91
C THR A 56 -9.47 20.04 5.49
N GLY A 57 -9.39 20.32 4.20
CA GLY A 57 -8.28 21.09 3.64
C GLY A 57 -8.69 21.90 2.43
N ARG A 58 -7.69 22.45 1.75
CA ARG A 58 -7.83 23.14 0.47
C ARG A 58 -6.91 22.53 -0.56
N LEU A 59 -7.38 22.46 -1.79
CA LEU A 59 -6.58 22.02 -2.94
C LEU A 59 -5.54 23.09 -3.26
N THR A 60 -4.32 22.95 -2.75
CA THR A 60 -3.25 23.96 -2.96
C THR A 60 -2.71 23.93 -4.38
N LYS A 61 -2.64 22.75 -4.98
CA LYS A 61 -2.21 22.51 -6.36
C LYS A 61 -2.99 21.35 -6.98
N LEU A 62 -3.24 21.48 -8.27
CA LEU A 62 -3.85 20.45 -9.12
C LEU A 62 -2.93 20.18 -10.31
N PHE A 63 -2.74 18.91 -10.64
CA PHE A 63 -1.99 18.49 -11.82
C PHE A 63 -2.77 17.41 -12.58
N THR A 64 -2.63 17.42 -13.90
CA THR A 64 -3.02 16.33 -14.79
C THR A 64 -1.76 15.65 -15.31
N PHE A 65 -1.91 14.47 -15.91
CA PHE A 65 -0.81 13.73 -16.50
C PHE A 65 -0.81 13.86 -18.02
N ARG A 66 0.34 14.18 -18.60
CA ARG A 66 0.59 14.11 -20.05
C ARG A 66 1.79 13.19 -20.28
N GLY A 67 1.50 11.93 -20.63
CA GLY A 67 2.51 10.88 -20.54
C GLY A 67 2.91 10.66 -19.09
N ALA A 68 4.20 10.77 -18.79
CA ALA A 68 4.74 10.67 -17.43
C ALA A 68 4.82 12.02 -16.69
N ASP A 69 4.61 13.13 -17.40
CA ASP A 69 4.81 14.46 -16.85
C ASP A 69 3.55 14.98 -16.13
N ARG A 70 3.76 15.64 -14.99
CA ARG A 70 2.72 16.36 -14.25
C ARG A 70 2.60 17.78 -14.79
N VAL A 71 1.42 18.13 -15.29
CA VAL A 71 1.13 19.47 -15.83
C VAL A 71 0.17 20.18 -14.88
N PRO A 72 0.53 21.36 -14.33
CA PRO A 72 -0.36 22.11 -13.46
C PRO A 72 -1.59 22.58 -14.23
N VAL A 73 -2.74 22.54 -13.55
CA VAL A 73 -4.03 22.99 -14.07
C VAL A 73 -4.80 23.74 -13.00
N ASP A 74 -5.69 24.66 -13.42
CA ASP A 74 -6.50 25.44 -12.49
C ASP A 74 -7.82 24.73 -12.13
N GLN A 75 -8.29 23.83 -12.97
CA GLN A 75 -9.54 23.10 -12.81
C GLN A 75 -9.42 21.68 -13.37
N VAL A 76 -10.15 20.74 -12.74
CA VAL A 76 -10.28 19.32 -13.12
C VAL A 76 -11.74 18.91 -13.13
N THR A 77 -12.06 17.87 -13.91
CA THR A 77 -13.43 17.39 -14.09
C THR A 77 -13.52 15.87 -13.92
N ALA A 78 -14.72 15.38 -13.72
CA ALA A 78 -14.97 13.93 -13.65
C ALA A 78 -14.44 13.22 -14.90
N GLY A 79 -13.76 12.10 -14.70
CA GLY A 79 -13.03 11.33 -15.72
C GLY A 79 -11.52 11.56 -15.70
N ASP A 80 -11.05 12.72 -15.24
CA ASP A 80 -9.62 13.03 -15.18
C ASP A 80 -8.88 12.18 -14.15
N ILE A 81 -7.66 11.78 -14.47
CA ILE A 81 -6.67 11.27 -13.50
C ILE A 81 -5.82 12.45 -13.09
N ILE A 82 -5.82 12.74 -11.81
CA ILE A 82 -5.21 13.94 -11.27
C ILE A 82 -4.28 13.65 -10.10
N CYS A 83 -3.37 14.58 -9.84
CA CYS A 83 -2.57 14.64 -8.64
C CYS A 83 -2.94 15.92 -7.88
N ILE A 84 -3.24 15.80 -6.60
CA ILE A 84 -3.61 16.90 -5.73
C ILE A 84 -2.64 17.04 -4.57
N ALA A 85 -2.41 18.27 -4.12
CA ALA A 85 -1.69 18.60 -2.90
C ALA A 85 -2.54 19.49 -2.00
N GLY A 86 -2.28 19.44 -0.68
CA GLY A 86 -2.97 20.28 0.31
C GLY A 86 -3.69 19.50 1.41
N LEU A 87 -3.52 18.18 1.45
CA LEU A 87 -4.02 17.29 2.51
C LEU A 87 -2.84 16.61 3.22
N ALA A 88 -2.90 16.57 4.54
CA ALA A 88 -1.78 16.12 5.37
C ALA A 88 -1.91 14.67 5.85
N VAL A 89 -3.13 14.20 6.10
CA VAL A 89 -3.39 12.90 6.74
C VAL A 89 -4.03 11.90 5.78
N THR A 90 -4.81 12.39 4.80
CA THR A 90 -5.52 11.57 3.81
C THR A 90 -4.60 10.55 3.13
N SER A 91 -5.09 9.34 2.93
CA SER A 91 -4.33 8.21 2.40
C SER A 91 -5.01 7.55 1.20
N VAL A 92 -4.41 6.47 0.72
CA VAL A 92 -4.97 5.63 -0.35
C VAL A 92 -6.27 4.96 0.13
N ALA A 93 -7.21 4.77 -0.78
CA ALA A 93 -8.58 4.29 -0.57
C ALA A 93 -9.52 5.29 0.11
N ASP A 94 -9.03 6.48 0.53
CA ASP A 94 -9.90 7.54 1.02
C ASP A 94 -10.58 8.30 -0.13
N THR A 95 -11.77 8.83 0.16
CA THR A 95 -12.50 9.70 -0.75
C THR A 95 -12.22 11.15 -0.43
N ILE A 96 -11.76 11.90 -1.42
CA ILE A 96 -11.57 13.36 -1.32
C ILE A 96 -12.73 14.02 -2.06
N CYS A 97 -13.48 14.85 -1.36
CA CYS A 97 -14.75 15.34 -1.90
C CYS A 97 -15.09 16.76 -1.40
N ASN A 98 -16.10 17.33 -2.06
CA ASN A 98 -16.73 18.56 -1.59
C ASN A 98 -17.30 18.35 -0.17
N PRO A 99 -17.27 19.36 0.72
CA PRO A 99 -17.78 19.24 2.09
C PRO A 99 -19.22 18.74 2.23
N GLU A 100 -20.05 18.90 1.21
CA GLU A 100 -21.45 18.45 1.19
C GLU A 100 -21.60 16.91 1.00
N VAL A 101 -20.59 16.22 0.49
CA VAL A 101 -20.63 14.77 0.24
C VAL A 101 -20.48 14.02 1.55
N SER A 102 -21.43 13.13 1.87
CA SER A 102 -21.42 12.34 3.10
C SER A 102 -21.05 10.86 2.88
N GLU A 103 -21.18 10.37 1.66
CA GLU A 103 -20.94 8.96 1.34
C GLU A 103 -19.59 8.77 0.67
N PRO A 104 -18.78 7.80 1.13
CA PRO A 104 -17.51 7.48 0.48
C PRO A 104 -17.73 6.82 -0.88
N LEU A 105 -16.78 7.00 -1.77
CA LEU A 105 -16.71 6.23 -3.02
C LEU A 105 -16.37 4.77 -2.71
N ILE A 106 -16.89 3.87 -3.53
CA ILE A 106 -16.61 2.44 -3.39
C ILE A 106 -15.14 2.20 -3.71
N SER A 107 -14.41 1.62 -2.77
CA SER A 107 -13.03 1.18 -2.97
C SER A 107 -12.77 -0.15 -2.27
N THR A 108 -11.72 -0.84 -2.69
CA THR A 108 -11.28 -2.06 -2.03
C THR A 108 -10.41 -1.68 -0.83
N PRO A 109 -10.68 -2.21 0.37
CA PRO A 109 -9.82 -1.98 1.53
C PRO A 109 -8.41 -2.52 1.27
N ILE A 110 -7.42 -1.85 1.85
CA ILE A 110 -6.03 -2.30 1.78
C ILE A 110 -5.81 -3.32 2.89
N ASP A 111 -5.34 -4.52 2.50
CA ASP A 111 -5.05 -5.56 3.47
C ASP A 111 -3.90 -5.15 4.39
N PRO A 112 -4.02 -5.42 5.69
CA PRO A 112 -2.95 -5.13 6.65
C PRO A 112 -1.73 -6.02 6.40
N PRO A 113 -0.55 -5.63 6.94
CA PRO A 113 0.63 -6.50 6.94
C PRO A 113 0.37 -7.84 7.60
N THR A 114 0.98 -8.90 7.09
CA THR A 114 0.88 -10.26 7.63
C THR A 114 2.12 -10.73 8.36
N MET A 115 3.26 -10.09 8.09
CA MET A 115 4.54 -10.39 8.72
C MET A 115 5.36 -9.13 8.97
N SER A 116 6.34 -9.24 9.86
CA SER A 116 7.30 -8.18 10.15
C SER A 116 8.73 -8.68 10.21
N VAL A 117 9.67 -7.75 10.01
CA VAL A 117 11.09 -7.92 10.30
C VAL A 117 11.58 -6.76 11.16
N THR A 118 12.58 -7.01 11.98
CA THR A 118 13.27 -5.95 12.71
C THR A 118 14.53 -5.58 11.92
N ILE A 119 14.69 -4.31 11.64
CA ILE A 119 15.87 -3.72 10.98
C ILE A 119 16.65 -2.93 12.02
N THR A 120 17.96 -3.16 12.08
CA THR A 120 18.90 -2.44 12.95
C THR A 120 20.14 -2.02 12.15
N VAL A 121 20.99 -1.22 12.76
CA VAL A 121 22.30 -0.92 12.18
C VAL A 121 23.14 -2.20 12.05
N ASN A 122 24.05 -2.23 11.08
CA ASN A 122 25.05 -3.26 10.99
C ASN A 122 26.11 -3.02 12.10
N ASP A 123 26.13 -3.87 13.10
CA ASP A 123 27.06 -3.85 14.24
C ASP A 123 28.25 -4.81 14.08
N SER A 124 28.38 -5.42 12.89
CA SER A 124 29.50 -6.32 12.58
C SER A 124 30.84 -5.56 12.46
N PRO A 125 31.99 -6.24 12.62
CA PRO A 125 33.32 -5.64 12.41
C PRO A 125 33.54 -5.12 10.96
N PHE A 126 32.69 -5.49 10.03
CA PHE A 126 32.77 -5.09 8.61
C PHE A 126 31.80 -3.95 8.26
N ALA A 127 31.14 -3.34 9.25
CA ALA A 127 30.25 -2.22 9.01
C ALA A 127 30.98 -1.06 8.31
N GLY A 128 30.36 -0.52 7.25
CA GLY A 128 30.93 0.56 6.44
C GLY A 128 31.88 0.11 5.32
N THR A 129 31.98 -1.20 5.04
CA THR A 129 32.83 -1.71 3.96
C THR A 129 32.13 -1.73 2.61
N ASP A 130 30.84 -2.00 2.58
CA ASP A 130 30.04 -2.12 1.35
C ASP A 130 29.13 -0.90 1.12
N GLY A 131 28.79 -0.16 2.18
CA GLY A 131 27.93 1.02 2.14
C GLY A 131 28.41 2.11 3.10
N ASN A 132 27.95 3.33 2.86
CA ASN A 132 28.28 4.50 3.68
C ASN A 132 27.11 4.99 4.56
N ARG A 133 25.92 4.41 4.40
CA ARG A 133 24.71 4.75 5.15
C ARG A 133 24.48 3.73 6.27
N VAL A 134 25.23 3.88 7.36
CA VAL A 134 25.32 2.90 8.46
C VAL A 134 24.73 3.40 9.78
N THR A 135 24.13 4.60 9.80
CA THR A 135 23.60 5.19 11.04
C THR A 135 22.11 4.93 11.22
N SER A 136 21.68 4.75 12.46
CA SER A 136 20.27 4.56 12.83
C SER A 136 19.38 5.69 12.31
N THR A 137 19.84 6.94 12.35
CA THR A 137 19.08 8.10 11.86
C THR A 137 18.77 8.01 10.37
N LEU A 138 19.77 7.69 9.54
CA LEU A 138 19.59 7.56 8.10
C LEU A 138 18.65 6.39 7.74
N ILE A 139 18.81 5.26 8.44
CA ILE A 139 17.93 4.09 8.27
C ILE A 139 16.49 4.47 8.62
N ARG A 140 16.29 5.13 9.76
CA ARG A 140 14.99 5.60 10.23
C ARG A 140 14.31 6.51 9.21
N GLU A 141 15.01 7.55 8.74
CA GLU A 141 14.48 8.51 7.76
C GLU A 141 14.05 7.81 6.46
N ARG A 142 14.85 6.87 5.98
CA ARG A 142 14.53 6.11 4.76
C ARG A 142 13.30 5.20 4.95
N LEU A 143 13.22 4.50 6.09
CA LEU A 143 12.09 3.62 6.40
C LEU A 143 10.79 4.41 6.62
N LEU A 144 10.86 5.57 7.27
CA LEU A 144 9.71 6.47 7.40
C LEU A 144 9.22 6.96 6.04
N ALA A 145 10.12 7.41 5.18
CA ALA A 145 9.77 7.85 3.83
C ALA A 145 9.10 6.73 3.01
N GLU A 146 9.54 5.48 3.19
CA GLU A 146 8.86 4.33 2.57
C GLU A 146 7.46 4.13 3.13
N ALA A 147 7.30 4.12 4.45
CA ALA A 147 6.00 3.91 5.09
C ALA A 147 4.99 5.06 4.81
N GLU A 148 5.48 6.28 4.55
CA GLU A 148 4.64 7.41 4.16
C GLU A 148 4.03 7.24 2.77
N THR A 149 4.75 6.63 1.84
CA THR A 149 4.32 6.48 0.44
C THR A 149 3.74 5.11 0.13
N ASN A 150 4.16 4.09 0.86
CA ASN A 150 3.75 2.69 0.66
C ASN A 150 2.82 2.25 1.78
N VAL A 151 1.51 2.43 1.57
CA VAL A 151 0.46 2.11 2.56
C VAL A 151 0.37 0.62 2.95
N ALA A 152 1.06 -0.27 2.23
CA ALA A 152 1.14 -1.69 2.56
C ALA A 152 2.32 -2.02 3.50
N ILE A 153 3.14 -1.02 3.84
CA ILE A 153 4.25 -1.14 4.80
C ILE A 153 3.90 -0.37 6.06
N THR A 154 4.10 -1.00 7.21
CA THR A 154 4.02 -0.33 8.52
C THR A 154 5.41 -0.16 9.10
N PHE A 155 5.59 0.93 9.84
CA PHE A 155 6.83 1.27 10.52
C PHE A 155 6.55 1.52 11.99
N GLU A 156 7.25 0.82 12.86
CA GLU A 156 7.25 1.05 14.30
C GLU A 156 8.70 1.13 14.79
N GLU A 157 8.98 2.02 15.73
CA GLU A 157 10.29 2.14 16.34
C GLU A 157 10.23 1.71 17.82
N ASN A 158 11.32 1.10 18.32
CA ASN A 158 11.43 0.80 19.73
C ASN A 158 11.69 2.09 20.55
N ASP A 159 11.57 2.01 21.88
CA ASP A 159 11.75 3.15 22.79
C ASP A 159 13.16 3.77 22.69
N GLN A 160 14.16 2.98 22.33
CA GLN A 160 15.57 3.40 22.21
C GLN A 160 15.89 4.00 20.82
N LYS A 161 14.99 3.87 19.85
CA LYS A 161 15.13 4.33 18.46
C LYS A 161 16.35 3.77 17.71
N ASP A 162 16.75 2.55 18.05
CA ASP A 162 17.85 1.82 17.45
C ASP A 162 17.43 0.56 16.69
N ALA A 163 16.17 0.16 16.84
CA ALA A 163 15.55 -0.96 16.15
C ALA A 163 14.19 -0.56 15.57
N PHE A 164 13.97 -0.93 14.32
CA PHE A 164 12.79 -0.56 13.54
C PHE A 164 12.05 -1.82 13.11
N GLU A 165 10.79 -1.94 13.49
CA GLU A 165 9.92 -3.02 13.03
C GLU A 165 9.19 -2.59 11.77
N ILE A 166 9.39 -3.35 10.70
CA ILE A 166 8.78 -3.14 9.39
C ILE A 166 7.80 -4.27 9.13
N GLY A 167 6.52 -3.92 9.07
CA GLY A 167 5.48 -4.85 8.64
C GLY A 167 5.25 -4.78 7.14
N GLY A 168 4.99 -5.92 6.53
CA GLY A 168 4.68 -6.06 5.10
C GLY A 168 3.75 -7.25 4.83
N ARG A 169 3.26 -7.34 3.60
CA ARG A 169 2.34 -8.41 3.18
C ARG A 169 3.05 -9.74 2.92
N GLY A 170 4.37 -9.73 2.75
CA GLY A 170 5.12 -10.94 2.48
C GLY A 170 6.62 -10.71 2.37
N GLU A 171 7.38 -11.80 2.39
CA GLU A 171 8.85 -11.78 2.31
C GLU A 171 9.37 -11.07 1.06
N LEU A 172 8.67 -11.21 -0.08
CA LEU A 172 9.08 -10.58 -1.32
C LEU A 172 9.03 -9.05 -1.24
N GLN A 173 7.97 -8.49 -0.66
CA GLN A 173 7.83 -7.04 -0.50
C GLN A 173 8.94 -6.47 0.40
N ILE A 174 9.17 -7.11 1.53
CA ILE A 174 10.22 -6.71 2.47
C ILE A 174 11.61 -6.90 1.84
N GLY A 175 11.82 -8.00 1.11
CA GLY A 175 13.06 -8.28 0.41
C GLY A 175 13.38 -7.25 -0.68
N VAL A 176 12.37 -6.78 -1.41
CA VAL A 176 12.53 -5.70 -2.41
C VAL A 176 12.95 -4.39 -1.73
N LEU A 177 12.33 -4.03 -0.60
CA LEU A 177 12.71 -2.84 0.16
C LEU A 177 14.16 -2.93 0.65
N ILE A 178 14.56 -4.06 1.24
CA ILE A 178 15.94 -4.27 1.70
C ILE A 178 16.92 -4.17 0.55
N GLU A 179 16.62 -4.78 -0.60
CA GLU A 179 17.48 -4.72 -1.78
C GLU A 179 17.59 -3.31 -2.36
N GLN A 180 16.51 -2.53 -2.37
CA GLN A 180 16.56 -1.12 -2.76
C GLN A 180 17.45 -0.32 -1.81
N MET A 181 17.28 -0.47 -0.50
CA MET A 181 18.14 0.19 0.49
C MET A 181 19.61 -0.20 0.32
N ARG A 182 19.89 -1.49 0.07
CA ARG A 182 21.25 -1.96 -0.21
C ARG A 182 21.84 -1.23 -1.42
N ARG A 183 21.11 -1.08 -2.53
CA ARG A 183 21.54 -0.35 -3.73
C ARG A 183 21.73 1.15 -3.47
N GLU A 184 20.99 1.71 -2.53
CA GLU A 184 21.16 3.11 -2.09
C GLU A 184 22.39 3.29 -1.15
N GLY A 185 23.12 2.21 -0.83
CA GLY A 185 24.33 2.22 -0.01
C GLY A 185 24.07 2.09 1.49
N PHE A 186 22.88 1.58 1.89
CA PHE A 186 22.62 1.21 3.28
C PHE A 186 23.21 -0.16 3.62
N GLU A 187 23.78 -0.28 4.79
CA GLU A 187 24.10 -1.56 5.43
C GLU A 187 23.17 -1.78 6.62
N LEU A 188 22.55 -2.95 6.66
CA LEU A 188 21.48 -3.28 7.60
C LEU A 188 21.74 -4.64 8.24
N SER A 189 21.36 -4.78 9.51
CA SER A 189 21.09 -6.07 10.12
C SER A 189 19.59 -6.32 10.09
N VAL A 190 19.17 -7.49 9.62
CA VAL A 190 17.75 -7.84 9.45
C VAL A 190 17.45 -9.12 10.21
N SER A 191 16.40 -9.10 11.02
CA SER A 191 15.95 -10.29 11.76
C SER A 191 15.27 -11.30 10.83
N ARG A 192 15.02 -12.50 11.37
CA ARG A 192 14.11 -13.45 10.69
C ARG A 192 12.69 -12.88 10.66
N PRO A 193 11.93 -13.08 9.57
CA PRO A 193 10.53 -12.69 9.49
C PRO A 193 9.71 -13.33 10.62
N ARG A 194 8.75 -12.57 11.14
CA ARG A 194 7.79 -13.01 12.16
C ARG A 194 6.38 -12.79 11.67
N VAL A 195 5.49 -13.71 11.94
CA VAL A 195 4.06 -13.57 11.63
C VAL A 195 3.43 -12.55 12.59
N LEU A 196 2.64 -11.64 12.04
CA LEU A 196 1.85 -10.69 12.82
C LEU A 196 0.54 -11.35 13.26
N TYR A 197 0.45 -11.66 14.55
CA TYR A 197 -0.77 -12.21 15.15
C TYR A 197 -1.72 -11.09 15.55
N LYS A 198 -3.00 -11.28 15.26
CA LYS A 198 -4.07 -10.45 15.84
C LYS A 198 -4.54 -11.11 17.14
N VAL A 199 -4.86 -10.28 18.11
CA VAL A 199 -5.53 -10.74 19.35
C VAL A 199 -7.00 -10.38 19.21
N SER A 200 -7.87 -11.41 19.20
CA SER A 200 -9.31 -11.22 19.14
C SER A 200 -9.85 -10.72 20.50
N GLU A 201 -11.07 -10.21 20.54
CA GLU A 201 -11.70 -9.65 21.75
C GLU A 201 -11.75 -10.66 22.92
N ASN A 202 -11.77 -11.94 22.63
CA ASN A 202 -11.72 -13.02 23.63
C ASN A 202 -10.31 -13.41 24.08
N GLY A 203 -9.25 -12.68 23.62
CA GLY A 203 -7.86 -12.94 23.96
C GLY A 203 -7.19 -14.04 23.14
N ALA A 204 -7.88 -14.67 22.19
CA ALA A 204 -7.29 -15.69 21.34
C ALA A 204 -6.36 -15.06 20.28
N ARG A 205 -5.19 -15.66 20.09
CA ARG A 205 -4.28 -15.30 18.99
C ARG A 205 -4.75 -15.90 17.69
N THR A 206 -4.90 -15.08 16.66
CA THR A 206 -5.23 -15.50 15.29
C THR A 206 -4.10 -15.13 14.35
N GLU A 207 -3.77 -16.05 13.43
CA GLU A 207 -2.83 -15.77 12.34
C GLU A 207 -3.59 -15.39 11.07
N PRO A 208 -2.97 -14.59 10.18
CA PRO A 208 -3.59 -14.26 8.90
C PRO A 208 -3.67 -15.50 8.02
N ILE A 209 -4.85 -15.72 7.42
CA ILE A 209 -5.12 -16.76 6.44
C ILE A 209 -5.43 -16.07 5.11
N GLU A 210 -4.83 -16.56 4.04
CA GLU A 210 -4.99 -16.05 2.68
C GLU A 210 -5.71 -17.05 1.80
N GLU A 211 -6.54 -16.55 0.88
CA GLU A 211 -7.04 -17.32 -0.23
C GLU A 211 -5.98 -17.32 -1.33
N VAL A 212 -5.50 -18.51 -1.68
CA VAL A 212 -4.46 -18.70 -2.70
C VAL A 212 -5.07 -19.39 -3.90
N ILE A 213 -5.09 -18.70 -5.05
CA ILE A 213 -5.59 -19.23 -6.32
C ILE A 213 -4.40 -19.53 -7.22
N ILE A 214 -4.28 -20.80 -7.69
CA ILE A 214 -3.17 -21.26 -8.50
C ILE A 214 -3.73 -21.85 -9.79
N ASP A 215 -3.34 -21.30 -10.93
CA ASP A 215 -3.56 -21.90 -12.25
C ASP A 215 -2.28 -22.62 -12.68
N VAL A 216 -2.35 -23.93 -12.84
CA VAL A 216 -1.20 -24.78 -13.14
C VAL A 216 -1.54 -25.77 -14.26
N ASP A 217 -0.55 -26.18 -15.05
CA ASP A 217 -0.73 -27.24 -16.05
C ASP A 217 -1.06 -28.58 -15.36
N ASP A 218 -1.96 -29.37 -15.95
CA ASP A 218 -2.54 -30.55 -15.31
C ASP A 218 -1.48 -31.54 -14.79
N GLU A 219 -0.33 -31.65 -15.47
CA GLU A 219 0.78 -32.52 -15.07
C GLU A 219 1.44 -32.11 -13.73
N TYR A 220 1.38 -30.82 -13.31
CA TYR A 220 1.98 -30.35 -12.08
C TYR A 220 0.98 -30.20 -10.92
N THR A 221 -0.28 -30.54 -11.13
CA THR A 221 -1.34 -30.38 -10.12
C THR A 221 -1.01 -31.09 -8.81
N SER A 222 -0.54 -32.32 -8.86
CA SER A 222 -0.18 -33.08 -7.66
C SER A 222 0.99 -32.48 -6.90
N THR A 223 1.99 -31.96 -7.62
CA THR A 223 3.15 -31.30 -7.00
C THR A 223 2.75 -30.02 -6.23
N VAL A 224 1.82 -29.24 -6.81
CA VAL A 224 1.29 -28.05 -6.15
C VAL A 224 0.48 -28.43 -4.91
N VAL A 225 -0.40 -29.43 -5.02
CA VAL A 225 -1.22 -29.91 -3.89
C VAL A 225 -0.32 -30.38 -2.74
N ASP A 226 0.71 -31.15 -3.02
CA ASP A 226 1.65 -31.63 -2.01
C ASP A 226 2.42 -30.47 -1.35
N GLY A 227 2.86 -29.49 -2.14
CA GLY A 227 3.52 -28.29 -1.62
C GLY A 227 2.62 -27.44 -0.72
N MET A 228 1.35 -27.29 -1.08
CA MET A 228 0.36 -26.57 -0.29
C MET A 228 -0.01 -27.32 0.99
N ASN A 229 -0.13 -28.64 0.94
CA ASN A 229 -0.36 -29.49 2.12
C ASN A 229 0.78 -29.38 3.14
N GLN A 230 2.04 -29.34 2.70
CA GLN A 230 3.20 -29.11 3.57
C GLN A 230 3.14 -27.75 4.29
N ARG A 231 2.53 -26.76 3.65
CA ARG A 231 2.27 -25.42 4.22
C ARG A 231 1.00 -25.36 5.07
N LYS A 232 0.34 -26.48 5.31
CA LYS A 232 -0.92 -26.58 6.08
C LYS A 232 -2.08 -25.81 5.43
N ALA A 233 -2.07 -25.71 4.12
CA ALA A 233 -3.17 -25.12 3.38
C ALA A 233 -4.33 -26.11 3.28
N GLU A 234 -5.56 -25.59 3.31
CA GLU A 234 -6.79 -26.35 3.12
C GLU A 234 -7.32 -26.11 1.71
N MET A 235 -7.42 -27.19 0.90
CA MET A 235 -8.00 -27.09 -0.43
C MET A 235 -9.50 -26.79 -0.34
N GLN A 236 -9.93 -25.75 -1.02
CA GLN A 236 -11.34 -25.32 -1.08
C GLN A 236 -12.00 -25.74 -2.40
N ASP A 237 -11.27 -25.64 -3.51
CA ASP A 237 -11.80 -25.94 -4.84
C ASP A 237 -10.69 -26.44 -5.79
N MET A 238 -11.09 -27.31 -6.72
CA MET A 238 -10.26 -27.79 -7.81
C MET A 238 -11.12 -27.94 -9.06
N ARG A 239 -10.83 -27.16 -10.10
CA ARG A 239 -11.60 -27.20 -11.34
C ARG A 239 -10.73 -27.01 -12.56
N SER A 240 -11.16 -27.56 -13.70
CA SER A 240 -10.49 -27.30 -14.97
C SER A 240 -10.64 -25.83 -15.36
N SER A 241 -9.53 -25.18 -15.70
CA SER A 241 -9.46 -23.81 -16.20
C SER A 241 -9.41 -23.73 -17.73
N GLY A 242 -9.50 -24.89 -18.41
CA GLY A 242 -9.39 -25.01 -19.86
C GLY A 242 -7.94 -25.10 -20.35
N ALA A 243 -7.75 -25.47 -21.61
CA ALA A 243 -6.44 -25.58 -22.28
C ALA A 243 -5.38 -26.44 -21.54
N GLY A 244 -5.81 -27.52 -20.86
CA GLY A 244 -4.89 -28.41 -20.11
C GLY A 244 -4.40 -27.81 -18.80
N LYS A 245 -5.18 -26.90 -18.20
CA LYS A 245 -4.86 -26.25 -16.90
C LYS A 245 -5.94 -26.52 -15.86
N THR A 246 -5.48 -26.71 -14.65
CA THR A 246 -6.31 -26.83 -13.45
C THR A 246 -6.15 -25.61 -12.56
N ARG A 247 -7.28 -25.05 -12.12
CA ARG A 247 -7.33 -24.01 -11.07
C ARG A 247 -7.55 -24.66 -9.73
N LEU A 248 -6.66 -24.33 -8.79
CA LEU A 248 -6.70 -24.78 -7.41
C LEU A 248 -6.95 -23.57 -6.52
N THR A 249 -7.84 -23.69 -5.56
CA THR A 249 -8.09 -22.65 -4.53
C THR A 249 -7.83 -23.24 -3.16
N PHE A 250 -6.99 -22.58 -2.38
CA PHE A 250 -6.63 -22.97 -1.03
C PHE A 250 -6.86 -21.84 -0.03
N LEU A 251 -7.12 -22.18 1.22
CA LEU A 251 -6.91 -21.30 2.36
C LEU A 251 -5.59 -21.70 3.02
N ALA A 252 -4.65 -20.77 3.10
CA ALA A 252 -3.31 -21.03 3.59
C ALA A 252 -2.86 -19.99 4.62
N PRO A 253 -2.10 -20.39 5.67
CA PRO A 253 -1.40 -19.43 6.52
C PRO A 253 -0.44 -18.58 5.70
N SER A 254 -0.41 -17.25 5.97
CA SER A 254 0.43 -16.27 5.23
C SER A 254 1.94 -16.41 5.46
N ARG A 255 2.39 -17.42 6.16
CA ARG A 255 3.80 -17.71 6.50
C ARG A 255 4.46 -18.71 5.58
#